data_fe8bdd4f289171afee078d91b917d584
#
_entry.id   fe8bdd4f289171afee078d91b917d584
#
_cell.length_a   1.000
_cell.length_b   1.000
_cell.length_c   1.000
_cell.angle_alpha   90.00
_cell.angle_beta   90.00
_cell.angle_gamma   90.00
#
_symmetry.space_group_name_H-M   'P 1'
#
loop_
_entity.id
_entity.type
_entity.pdbx_description
1 polymer ?
#
loop_
_entity_poly.entity_id
_entity_poly.type
_entity_poly.pdbx_seq_one_letter_code
_entity_poly.pdbx_strand_id
1 'polypeptide(L)'
;MKKIASVSALAALSLVLAACSGGGGSDKETVESGEEVVSSGDGKVSVVTWWEAGSEKKGLDALVDVFGNEHAECVFENAAVAGGGGSQAKQKLAADLAAQNPPDTFQAHAGAELSDYIEAMQIEDVSDLYDEYNLREAFPDTLVDRLTVDGKIYSVPTNIHRANVVWANTEVLEESGIDPDVIPATLDDWIADMEKVQEAGYIPITVGMAWTQLELLESVLIADLGPEKYNGLFDCTTDWEGEDVTHALDQYATIIELADTSLLSKDWEPAMSPIIEGKAAYNVMGDWAVAAFDSADKTYKEDYIAFPVPGSDGVFDFLADSFTLPVGAANVDCAKAWLETISGKDGQVAFNTIKGSIPARSDLSEEEIAEFGEYQQDAMDSFANDTIVSSIAHGAAAPAAVSDAMNDAVAKFAQGGSDVAGLQAELAKAADSMCK
;
A
#
# COMPACT_ATOMS: atom_id res chain seq x y z
N MET A 1 -42.31 45.44 1.54
CA MET A 1 -43.60 45.49 2.29
C MET A 1 -44.02 44.08 2.62
N LYS A 2 -44.29 43.86 3.83
CA LYS A 2 -44.91 42.83 4.63
C LYS A 2 -43.92 41.92 5.42
N LYS A 3 -43.84 42.31 6.69
CA LYS A 3 -43.42 41.57 7.88
C LYS A 3 -44.51 40.60 8.27
N ILE A 4 -44.15 39.55 9.04
CA ILE A 4 -44.86 38.91 10.14
C ILE A 4 -44.04 37.65 10.45
N ALA A 5 -43.37 37.47 11.51
CA ALA A 5 -43.56 37.52 12.97
C ALA A 5 -43.49 36.10 13.57
N SER A 6 -42.66 36.00 14.57
CA SER A 6 -42.27 34.92 15.47
C SER A 6 -43.44 34.18 16.14
N VAL A 7 -43.24 32.91 16.51
CA VAL A 7 -43.79 32.34 17.73
C VAL A 7 -42.82 31.35 18.34
N SER A 8 -42.35 31.67 19.55
CA SER A 8 -41.61 30.81 20.47
C SER A 8 -42.66 30.01 21.28
N ALA A 9 -42.38 28.74 21.56
CA ALA A 9 -43.04 27.98 22.62
C ALA A 9 -41.99 27.23 23.43
N LEU A 10 -41.74 27.73 24.64
CA LEU A 10 -41.16 27.00 25.77
C LEU A 10 -42.21 26.04 26.33
N ALA A 11 -41.80 24.84 26.72
CA ALA A 11 -42.50 24.07 27.72
C ALA A 11 -41.45 23.33 28.59
N ALA A 12 -41.59 23.58 29.89
CA ALA A 12 -40.69 23.19 30.97
C ALA A 12 -41.12 21.85 31.60
N LEU A 13 -40.15 21.13 32.05
CA LEU A 13 -39.95 20.52 33.39
C LEU A 13 -41.08 19.70 34.02
N SER A 14 -40.82 18.45 34.41
CA SER A 14 -41.27 17.85 35.64
C SER A 14 -40.32 16.76 36.16
N LEU A 15 -39.55 17.07 37.19
CA LEU A 15 -38.89 16.12 38.11
C LEU A 15 -39.98 15.44 38.95
N VAL A 16 -39.86 14.13 39.17
CA VAL A 16 -40.47 13.44 40.30
C VAL A 16 -39.39 12.62 41.01
N LEU A 17 -39.01 13.10 42.18
CA LEU A 17 -38.31 12.33 43.22
C LEU A 17 -39.36 11.53 43.98
N ALA A 18 -39.12 10.24 44.18
CA ALA A 18 -39.75 9.49 45.27
C ALA A 18 -38.66 8.66 45.99
N ALA A 19 -38.31 9.10 47.18
CA ALA A 19 -37.58 8.32 48.15
C ALA A 19 -38.59 7.54 49.00
N CYS A 20 -38.31 6.28 49.33
CA CYS A 20 -38.76 5.63 50.53
C CYS A 20 -37.74 4.57 51.01
N SER A 21 -37.37 4.71 52.24
CA SER A 21 -36.47 3.93 53.07
C SER A 21 -37.10 2.62 53.59
N GLY A 22 -36.21 1.64 53.90
CA GLY A 22 -36.55 0.69 55.00
C GLY A 22 -35.92 -0.69 54.85
N GLY A 23 -34.78 -0.93 55.50
CA GLY A 23 -34.58 -1.94 56.53
C GLY A 23 -34.24 -3.40 56.15
N GLY A 24 -32.96 -3.75 56.36
CA GLY A 24 -32.54 -4.89 57.15
C GLY A 24 -32.51 -6.28 56.53
N GLY A 25 -31.29 -6.87 56.45
CA GLY A 25 -31.11 -8.32 56.31
C GLY A 25 -29.79 -8.66 55.61
N SER A 26 -28.80 -9.05 56.36
CA SER A 26 -27.52 -9.56 55.93
C SER A 26 -27.64 -10.96 55.37
N ASP A 27 -27.20 -11.18 54.18
CA ASP A 27 -26.59 -12.45 53.74
C ASP A 27 -25.60 -12.16 52.63
N LYS A 28 -24.35 -12.56 52.90
CA LYS A 28 -23.27 -12.50 51.94
C LYS A 28 -23.40 -13.68 50.97
N GLU A 29 -23.96 -13.46 49.79
CA GLU A 29 -23.68 -14.27 48.63
C GLU A 29 -22.61 -13.55 47.78
N THR A 30 -21.46 -14.19 47.64
CA THR A 30 -20.44 -13.88 46.66
C THR A 30 -21.03 -14.11 45.28
N VAL A 31 -21.45 -13.04 44.64
CA VAL A 31 -21.71 -13.04 43.20
C VAL A 31 -20.34 -12.95 42.52
N GLU A 32 -19.90 -14.04 41.92
CA GLU A 32 -18.90 -14.00 40.88
C GLU A 32 -19.44 -13.04 39.81
N SER A 33 -18.78 -11.89 39.65
CA SER A 33 -18.96 -11.04 38.51
C SER A 33 -18.33 -11.74 37.31
N GLY A 34 -19.11 -12.57 36.61
CA GLY A 34 -18.85 -12.82 35.21
C GLY A 34 -18.97 -11.46 34.51
N GLU A 35 -17.87 -10.93 34.03
CA GLU A 35 -17.91 -9.90 33.03
C GLU A 35 -18.71 -10.51 31.84
N GLU A 36 -19.96 -10.07 31.68
CA GLU A 36 -20.61 -10.18 30.38
C GLU A 36 -19.73 -9.34 29.44
N VAL A 37 -19.01 -10.02 28.57
CA VAL A 37 -18.42 -9.41 27.38
C VAL A 37 -19.61 -8.90 26.59
N VAL A 38 -19.90 -7.63 26.72
CA VAL A 38 -20.88 -6.94 25.89
C VAL A 38 -20.23 -6.89 24.53
N SER A 39 -20.64 -7.76 23.60
CA SER A 39 -20.24 -7.69 22.21
C SER A 39 -20.56 -6.27 21.73
N SER A 40 -19.51 -5.52 21.40
CA SER A 40 -19.66 -4.16 20.89
C SER A 40 -19.98 -4.25 19.41
N GLY A 41 -21.22 -3.93 19.01
CA GLY A 41 -21.54 -3.76 17.61
C GLY A 41 -22.79 -4.52 17.14
N ASP A 42 -23.09 -4.40 15.85
CA ASP A 42 -24.26 -4.98 15.18
C ASP A 42 -23.92 -6.25 14.36
N GLY A 43 -22.74 -6.82 14.57
CA GLY A 43 -22.28 -8.01 13.86
C GLY A 43 -21.77 -7.73 12.45
N LYS A 44 -21.26 -6.54 12.18
CA LYS A 44 -20.72 -6.13 10.90
C LYS A 44 -19.28 -5.64 11.05
N VAL A 45 -18.55 -5.55 9.96
CA VAL A 45 -17.28 -4.85 9.88
C VAL A 45 -17.25 -3.98 8.63
N SER A 46 -17.13 -2.66 8.82
CA SER A 46 -16.98 -1.69 7.74
C SER A 46 -15.50 -1.53 7.43
N VAL A 47 -15.08 -2.00 6.25
CA VAL A 47 -13.68 -2.02 5.80
C VAL A 47 -13.47 -0.99 4.71
N VAL A 48 -12.67 0.04 4.99
CA VAL A 48 -12.21 1.00 3.98
C VAL A 48 -10.95 0.47 3.32
N THR A 49 -10.99 0.29 2.01
CA THR A 49 -9.88 -0.18 1.19
C THR A 49 -9.95 0.50 -0.19
N TRP A 50 -8.93 0.36 -1.03
CA TRP A 50 -8.99 0.77 -2.44
C TRP A 50 -9.11 -0.41 -3.41
N TRP A 51 -9.18 -1.64 -2.91
CA TRP A 51 -9.30 -2.86 -3.73
C TRP A 51 -10.76 -3.10 -4.18
N GLU A 52 -11.27 -2.25 -5.07
CA GLU A 52 -12.67 -2.31 -5.52
C GLU A 52 -12.84 -2.70 -6.99
N ALA A 53 -11.75 -2.67 -7.78
CA ALA A 53 -11.79 -2.91 -9.22
C ALA A 53 -10.68 -3.84 -9.70
N GLY A 54 -10.81 -4.35 -10.92
CA GLY A 54 -9.78 -5.12 -11.62
C GLY A 54 -9.33 -6.38 -10.88
N SER A 55 -8.04 -6.66 -10.97
CA SER A 55 -7.39 -7.80 -10.31
C SER A 55 -7.40 -7.66 -8.78
N GLU A 56 -7.30 -6.47 -8.25
CA GLU A 56 -7.29 -6.20 -6.81
C GLU A 56 -8.58 -6.63 -6.12
N LYS A 57 -9.74 -6.37 -6.76
CA LYS A 57 -11.04 -6.81 -6.24
C LYS A 57 -11.14 -8.32 -6.14
N LYS A 58 -10.54 -9.07 -7.05
CA LYS A 58 -10.58 -10.54 -7.01
C LYS A 58 -9.86 -11.08 -5.76
N GLY A 59 -8.72 -10.47 -5.40
CA GLY A 59 -8.01 -10.79 -4.17
C GLY A 59 -8.85 -10.48 -2.93
N LEU A 60 -9.46 -9.29 -2.86
CA LEU A 60 -10.35 -8.92 -1.76
C LEU A 60 -11.54 -9.90 -1.64
N ASP A 61 -12.16 -10.26 -2.75
CA ASP A 61 -13.31 -11.20 -2.74
C ASP A 61 -12.91 -12.56 -2.14
N ALA A 62 -11.72 -13.09 -2.49
CA ALA A 62 -11.21 -14.33 -1.92
C ALA A 62 -10.96 -14.22 -0.41
N LEU A 63 -10.40 -13.10 0.03
CA LEU A 63 -10.17 -12.84 1.45
C LEU A 63 -11.50 -12.73 2.23
N VAL A 64 -12.51 -12.08 1.66
CA VAL A 64 -13.86 -11.97 2.23
C VAL A 64 -14.54 -13.34 2.33
N ASP A 65 -14.30 -14.24 1.38
CA ASP A 65 -14.81 -15.61 1.43
C ASP A 65 -14.19 -16.39 2.60
N VAL A 66 -12.88 -16.25 2.85
CA VAL A 66 -12.22 -16.84 4.03
C VAL A 66 -12.81 -16.25 5.31
N PHE A 67 -12.88 -14.92 5.42
CA PHE A 67 -13.47 -14.21 6.56
C PHE A 67 -14.88 -14.70 6.89
N GLY A 68 -15.75 -14.80 5.88
CA GLY A 68 -17.14 -15.27 6.07
C GLY A 68 -17.24 -16.74 6.50
N ASN A 69 -16.24 -17.57 6.19
CA ASN A 69 -16.17 -18.96 6.64
C ASN A 69 -15.66 -19.10 8.08
N GLU A 70 -14.68 -18.27 8.48
CA GLU A 70 -14.09 -18.29 9.80
C GLU A 70 -14.93 -17.55 10.85
N HIS A 71 -15.58 -16.44 10.46
CA HIS A 71 -16.30 -15.51 11.32
C HIS A 71 -17.73 -15.27 10.82
N ALA A 72 -18.53 -16.34 10.75
CA ALA A 72 -19.91 -16.28 10.23
C ALA A 72 -20.85 -15.34 11.02
N GLU A 73 -20.48 -14.95 12.24
CA GLU A 73 -21.16 -13.94 13.07
C GLU A 73 -20.90 -12.50 12.62
N CYS A 74 -19.86 -12.26 11.81
CA CYS A 74 -19.47 -10.96 11.30
C CYS A 74 -19.78 -10.82 9.81
N VAL A 75 -20.47 -9.76 9.43
CA VAL A 75 -20.81 -9.46 8.03
C VAL A 75 -19.85 -8.40 7.49
N PHE A 76 -19.11 -8.73 6.44
CA PHE A 76 -18.25 -7.77 5.76
C PHE A 76 -19.08 -6.70 5.04
N GLU A 77 -18.84 -5.42 5.35
CA GLU A 77 -19.40 -4.27 4.63
C GLU A 77 -18.26 -3.55 3.86
N ASN A 78 -18.29 -3.66 2.54
CA ASN A 78 -17.31 -3.01 1.68
C ASN A 78 -17.56 -1.50 1.65
N ALA A 79 -16.63 -0.73 2.24
CA ALA A 79 -16.60 0.74 2.18
C ALA A 79 -15.49 1.24 1.24
N ALA A 80 -15.05 0.40 0.29
CA ALA A 80 -13.97 0.68 -0.63
C ALA A 80 -14.24 1.92 -1.51
N VAL A 81 -13.13 2.58 -1.88
CA VAL A 81 -13.10 3.69 -2.83
C VAL A 81 -11.96 3.44 -3.80
N ALA A 82 -12.29 3.06 -5.03
CA ALA A 82 -11.32 2.69 -6.06
C ALA A 82 -10.44 3.86 -6.52
N GLY A 83 -9.21 3.51 -6.90
CA GLY A 83 -8.34 4.34 -7.73
C GLY A 83 -7.25 5.14 -7.01
N GLY A 84 -6.24 5.50 -7.79
CA GLY A 84 -5.16 6.41 -7.40
C GLY A 84 -4.22 5.89 -6.32
N GLY A 85 -3.95 4.57 -6.25
CA GLY A 85 -3.09 4.01 -5.19
C GLY A 85 -3.62 4.33 -3.78
N GLY A 86 -4.95 4.38 -3.63
CA GLY A 86 -5.60 4.69 -2.35
C GLY A 86 -5.83 6.19 -2.07
N SER A 87 -5.39 7.12 -2.91
CA SER A 87 -5.51 8.56 -2.63
C SER A 87 -6.94 9.03 -2.36
N GLN A 88 -7.92 8.50 -3.10
CA GLN A 88 -9.34 8.83 -2.90
C GLN A 88 -9.91 8.22 -1.62
N ALA A 89 -9.54 6.96 -1.31
CA ALA A 89 -9.91 6.29 -0.07
C ALA A 89 -9.36 7.05 1.14
N LYS A 90 -8.09 7.47 1.10
CA LYS A 90 -7.44 8.25 2.16
C LYS A 90 -8.08 9.61 2.38
N GLN A 91 -8.51 10.31 1.32
CA GLN A 91 -9.23 11.59 1.45
C GLN A 91 -10.60 11.41 2.15
N LYS A 92 -11.35 10.36 1.78
CA LYS A 92 -12.61 10.02 2.45
C LYS A 92 -12.37 9.67 3.92
N LEU A 93 -11.40 8.81 4.19
CA LEU A 93 -11.01 8.39 5.54
C LEU A 93 -10.66 9.60 6.41
N ALA A 94 -9.85 10.54 5.93
CA ALA A 94 -9.48 11.75 6.66
C ALA A 94 -10.72 12.56 7.04
N ALA A 95 -11.72 12.66 6.16
CA ALA A 95 -12.98 13.35 6.45
C ALA A 95 -13.80 12.60 7.52
N ASP A 96 -13.88 11.28 7.46
CA ASP A 96 -14.61 10.45 8.42
C ASP A 96 -13.96 10.51 9.81
N LEU A 97 -12.64 10.42 9.90
CA LEU A 97 -11.88 10.56 11.14
C LEU A 97 -12.04 11.96 11.77
N ALA A 98 -11.97 13.02 10.94
CA ALA A 98 -12.21 14.38 11.40
C ALA A 98 -13.64 14.61 11.93
N ALA A 99 -14.62 13.88 11.37
CA ALA A 99 -16.02 13.89 11.82
C ALA A 99 -16.26 13.02 13.06
N GLN A 100 -15.23 12.34 13.60
CA GLN A 100 -15.34 11.37 14.69
C GLN A 100 -16.31 10.20 14.37
N ASN A 101 -16.30 9.78 13.11
CA ASN A 101 -17.09 8.66 12.60
C ASN A 101 -16.16 7.69 11.85
N PRO A 102 -15.21 7.02 12.54
CA PRO A 102 -14.27 6.12 11.91
C PRO A 102 -14.98 4.89 11.33
N PRO A 103 -14.41 4.26 10.28
CA PRO A 103 -14.76 2.88 9.91
C PRO A 103 -14.35 1.91 11.02
N ASP A 104 -14.74 0.64 10.91
CA ASP A 104 -14.30 -0.38 11.87
C ASP A 104 -12.83 -0.77 11.65
N THR A 105 -12.39 -0.75 10.38
CA THR A 105 -10.98 -0.93 10.00
C THR A 105 -10.71 -0.22 8.67
N PHE A 106 -9.46 0.13 8.41
CA PHE A 106 -9.04 0.72 7.14
C PHE A 106 -7.66 0.26 6.73
N GLN A 107 -7.48 0.17 5.41
CA GLN A 107 -6.20 -0.11 4.78
C GLN A 107 -5.29 1.12 4.83
N ALA A 108 -4.03 0.89 5.18
CA ALA A 108 -2.92 1.85 5.07
C ALA A 108 -1.64 1.07 4.75
N HIS A 109 -0.67 1.72 4.14
CA HIS A 109 0.64 1.08 3.97
C HIS A 109 1.38 1.02 5.31
N ALA A 110 2.04 -0.11 5.53
CA ALA A 110 2.84 -0.33 6.72
C ALA A 110 4.12 0.53 6.68
N GLY A 111 4.39 1.28 7.74
CA GLY A 111 5.56 2.15 7.85
C GLY A 111 5.21 3.59 8.18
N ALA A 112 5.94 4.54 7.60
CA ALA A 112 5.86 5.96 7.96
C ALA A 112 4.50 6.61 7.66
N GLU A 113 3.68 6.07 6.76
CA GLU A 113 2.31 6.51 6.50
C GLU A 113 1.44 6.50 7.76
N LEU A 114 1.69 5.57 8.69
CA LEU A 114 0.92 5.47 9.93
C LEU A 114 1.23 6.56 10.96
N SER A 115 2.35 7.29 10.78
CA SER A 115 2.82 8.26 11.77
C SER A 115 1.79 9.32 12.12
N ASP A 116 1.11 9.88 11.12
CA ASP A 116 0.10 10.92 11.32
C ASP A 116 -1.10 10.41 12.13
N TYR A 117 -1.55 9.16 11.87
CA TYR A 117 -2.65 8.54 12.62
C TYR A 117 -2.25 8.21 14.06
N ILE A 118 -0.99 7.78 14.28
CA ILE A 118 -0.44 7.50 15.61
C ILE A 118 -0.33 8.79 16.42
N GLU A 119 0.26 9.84 15.85
CA GLU A 119 0.41 11.15 16.52
C GLU A 119 -0.94 11.79 16.85
N ALA A 120 -1.92 11.64 15.97
CA ALA A 120 -3.29 12.10 16.18
C ALA A 120 -4.11 11.20 17.12
N MET A 121 -3.56 10.07 17.59
CA MET A 121 -4.24 9.07 18.41
C MET A 121 -5.54 8.57 17.78
N GLN A 122 -5.50 8.30 16.47
CA GLN A 122 -6.66 7.85 15.68
C GLN A 122 -6.71 6.33 15.48
N ILE A 123 -5.61 5.63 15.77
CA ILE A 123 -5.51 4.17 15.68
C ILE A 123 -5.01 3.58 17.00
N GLU A 124 -5.51 2.39 17.30
CA GLU A 124 -5.19 1.65 18.54
C GLU A 124 -3.88 0.87 18.41
N ASP A 125 -3.23 0.66 19.55
CA ASP A 125 -2.15 -0.31 19.70
C ASP A 125 -2.72 -1.74 19.56
N VAL A 126 -2.27 -2.48 18.56
CA VAL A 126 -2.70 -3.86 18.30
C VAL A 126 -1.64 -4.90 18.68
N SER A 127 -0.66 -4.53 19.50
CA SER A 127 0.41 -5.43 19.94
C SER A 127 -0.12 -6.71 20.59
N ASP A 128 -1.25 -6.61 21.32
CA ASP A 128 -1.90 -7.75 21.97
C ASP A 128 -2.37 -8.80 20.94
N LEU A 129 -2.79 -8.39 19.73
CA LEU A 129 -3.18 -9.32 18.66
C LEU A 129 -1.97 -10.08 18.12
N TYR A 130 -0.79 -9.45 18.09
CA TYR A 130 0.45 -10.12 17.68
C TYR A 130 0.83 -11.25 18.65
N ASP A 131 0.56 -11.05 19.94
CA ASP A 131 0.81 -12.07 20.95
C ASP A 131 -0.29 -13.15 20.93
N GLU A 132 -1.57 -12.77 20.70
CA GLU A 132 -2.72 -13.68 20.64
C GLU A 132 -2.65 -14.61 19.43
N TYR A 133 -2.32 -14.07 18.24
CA TYR A 133 -2.27 -14.82 16.97
C TYR A 133 -0.85 -15.32 16.64
N ASN A 134 0.11 -15.15 17.55
CA ASN A 134 1.50 -15.59 17.39
C ASN A 134 2.20 -14.97 16.17
N LEU A 135 1.86 -13.72 15.84
CA LEU A 135 2.34 -13.06 14.62
C LEU A 135 3.81 -12.67 14.70
N ARG A 136 4.36 -12.44 15.92
CA ARG A 136 5.79 -12.14 16.10
C ARG A 136 6.71 -13.30 15.69
N GLU A 137 6.22 -14.54 15.76
CA GLU A 137 6.96 -15.73 15.31
C GLU A 137 6.65 -16.08 13.86
N ALA A 138 5.46 -15.67 13.37
CA ALA A 138 4.98 -15.97 12.03
C ALA A 138 5.50 -15.01 10.96
N PHE A 139 5.72 -13.75 11.32
CA PHE A 139 6.24 -12.73 10.44
C PHE A 139 7.76 -12.60 10.58
N PRO A 140 8.49 -12.24 9.51
CA PRO A 140 9.92 -11.95 9.59
C PRO A 140 10.22 -10.82 10.59
N ASP A 141 11.29 -10.95 11.38
CA ASP A 141 11.72 -9.92 12.33
C ASP A 141 11.86 -8.53 11.67
N THR A 142 12.38 -8.49 10.43
CA THR A 142 12.54 -7.26 9.66
C THR A 142 11.21 -6.57 9.32
N LEU A 143 10.12 -7.31 9.18
CA LEU A 143 8.78 -6.77 9.00
C LEU A 143 8.22 -6.26 10.33
N VAL A 144 8.31 -7.06 11.41
CA VAL A 144 7.82 -6.68 12.74
C VAL A 144 8.53 -5.41 13.25
N ASP A 145 9.84 -5.30 13.03
CA ASP A 145 10.61 -4.10 13.39
C ASP A 145 10.11 -2.85 12.65
N ARG A 146 9.76 -2.94 11.36
CA ARG A 146 9.22 -1.83 10.56
C ARG A 146 7.82 -1.40 10.99
N LEU A 147 7.04 -2.31 11.58
CA LEU A 147 5.69 -2.04 12.10
C LEU A 147 5.71 -1.48 13.53
N THR A 148 6.87 -1.55 14.19
CA THR A 148 6.99 -1.18 15.60
C THR A 148 7.40 0.28 15.78
N VAL A 149 6.53 1.07 16.40
CA VAL A 149 6.78 2.48 16.73
C VAL A 149 6.73 2.62 18.25
N ASP A 150 7.83 3.09 18.87
CA ASP A 150 7.96 3.25 20.34
C ASP A 150 7.58 1.98 21.14
N GLY A 151 7.90 0.79 20.58
CA GLY A 151 7.64 -0.51 21.21
C GLY A 151 6.20 -1.02 21.07
N LYS A 152 5.37 -0.38 20.24
CA LYS A 152 3.98 -0.72 19.96
C LYS A 152 3.78 -0.98 18.47
N ILE A 153 2.76 -1.78 18.12
CA ILE A 153 2.37 -2.09 16.76
C ILE A 153 0.97 -1.56 16.50
N TYR A 154 0.76 -0.91 15.35
CA TYR A 154 -0.49 -0.20 15.06
C TYR A 154 -1.24 -0.72 13.82
N SER A 155 -0.70 -1.71 13.13
CA SER A 155 -1.37 -2.33 11.98
C SER A 155 -1.00 -3.79 11.82
N VAL A 156 -1.80 -4.52 11.06
CA VAL A 156 -1.59 -5.93 10.70
C VAL A 156 -1.45 -6.05 9.20
N PRO A 157 -0.30 -6.52 8.66
CA PRO A 157 -0.08 -6.64 7.23
C PRO A 157 -0.81 -7.83 6.62
N THR A 158 -1.35 -7.62 5.42
CA THR A 158 -2.02 -8.63 4.59
C THR A 158 -1.03 -9.25 3.60
N ASN A 159 -0.01 -8.50 3.21
CA ASN A 159 0.95 -8.87 2.18
C ASN A 159 2.29 -8.15 2.35
N ILE A 160 3.22 -8.50 1.48
CA ILE A 160 4.41 -7.71 1.15
C ILE A 160 4.45 -7.58 -0.37
N HIS A 161 4.86 -6.41 -0.86
CA HIS A 161 5.06 -6.12 -2.27
C HIS A 161 6.49 -5.64 -2.54
N ARG A 162 6.99 -5.96 -3.74
CA ARG A 162 8.18 -5.38 -4.33
C ARG A 162 7.78 -4.31 -5.35
N ALA A 163 8.26 -3.07 -5.19
CA ALA A 163 7.90 -1.96 -6.07
C ALA A 163 8.88 -1.76 -7.24
N ASN A 164 10.18 -2.04 -7.10
CA ASN A 164 11.20 -1.77 -8.11
C ASN A 164 11.27 -2.83 -9.22
N VAL A 165 10.13 -3.19 -9.82
CA VAL A 165 10.05 -4.25 -10.84
C VAL A 165 9.76 -3.68 -12.23
N VAL A 166 10.59 -4.05 -13.21
CA VAL A 166 10.31 -3.84 -14.64
C VAL A 166 9.52 -5.04 -15.16
N TRP A 167 8.38 -4.76 -15.75
CA TRP A 167 7.58 -5.70 -16.52
C TRP A 167 7.83 -5.47 -18.01
N ALA A 168 8.23 -6.50 -18.73
CA ALA A 168 8.62 -6.37 -20.14
C ALA A 168 7.94 -7.40 -21.02
N ASN A 169 7.43 -6.97 -22.18
CA ASN A 169 6.82 -7.84 -23.17
C ASN A 169 7.89 -8.51 -24.05
N THR A 170 7.97 -9.84 -24.02
CA THR A 170 9.01 -10.62 -24.73
C THR A 170 8.95 -10.45 -26.24
N GLU A 171 7.75 -10.48 -26.84
CA GLU A 171 7.57 -10.34 -28.30
C GLU A 171 8.05 -8.95 -28.78
N VAL A 172 7.69 -7.87 -28.06
CA VAL A 172 8.12 -6.51 -28.40
C VAL A 172 9.64 -6.37 -28.29
N LEU A 173 10.27 -6.99 -27.29
CA LEU A 173 11.74 -7.00 -27.15
C LEU A 173 12.38 -7.71 -28.35
N GLU A 174 11.96 -8.91 -28.68
CA GLU A 174 12.49 -9.68 -29.80
C GLU A 174 12.33 -8.93 -31.14
N GLU A 175 11.15 -8.34 -31.39
CA GLU A 175 10.89 -7.56 -32.63
C GLU A 175 11.71 -6.26 -32.67
N SER A 176 12.14 -5.75 -31.51
CA SER A 176 13.07 -4.61 -31.37
C SER A 176 14.56 -5.03 -31.44
N GLY A 177 14.85 -6.33 -31.64
CA GLY A 177 16.21 -6.86 -31.70
C GLY A 177 16.91 -6.95 -30.35
N ILE A 178 16.14 -7.03 -29.27
CA ILE A 178 16.59 -7.20 -27.89
C ILE A 178 16.34 -8.65 -27.49
N ASP A 179 17.37 -9.30 -26.93
CA ASP A 179 17.24 -10.67 -26.40
C ASP A 179 16.61 -10.63 -24.99
N PRO A 180 15.40 -11.18 -24.80
CA PRO A 180 14.72 -11.15 -23.48
C PRO A 180 15.46 -11.92 -22.38
N ASP A 181 16.37 -12.84 -22.74
CA ASP A 181 17.19 -13.57 -21.77
C ASP A 181 18.39 -12.74 -21.25
N VAL A 182 18.63 -11.55 -21.82
CA VAL A 182 19.74 -10.66 -21.46
C VAL A 182 19.18 -9.41 -20.74
N ILE A 183 19.17 -9.44 -19.42
CA ILE A 183 18.71 -8.31 -18.61
C ILE A 183 19.76 -7.19 -18.65
N PRO A 184 19.40 -5.92 -18.96
CA PRO A 184 20.32 -4.79 -18.89
C PRO A 184 20.85 -4.60 -17.48
N ALA A 185 22.16 -4.31 -17.36
CA ALA A 185 22.81 -4.24 -16.05
C ALA A 185 22.74 -2.83 -15.42
N THR A 186 22.54 -1.79 -16.22
CA THR A 186 22.54 -0.39 -15.81
C THR A 186 21.37 0.37 -16.40
N LEU A 187 21.05 1.53 -15.84
CA LEU A 187 20.05 2.44 -16.41
C LEU A 187 20.43 2.87 -17.84
N ASP A 188 21.72 3.14 -18.10
CA ASP A 188 22.20 3.50 -19.44
C ASP A 188 21.95 2.37 -20.46
N ASP A 189 22.21 1.11 -20.10
CA ASP A 189 21.93 -0.05 -20.97
C ASP A 189 20.42 -0.17 -21.22
N TRP A 190 19.60 0.04 -20.21
CA TRP A 190 18.14 -0.04 -20.32
C TRP A 190 17.57 1.10 -21.20
N ILE A 191 18.07 2.33 -21.03
CA ILE A 191 17.73 3.46 -21.89
C ILE A 191 18.10 3.15 -23.34
N ALA A 192 19.29 2.57 -23.59
CA ALA A 192 19.69 2.16 -24.94
C ALA A 192 18.76 1.08 -25.54
N ASP A 193 18.21 0.19 -24.73
CA ASP A 193 17.19 -0.77 -25.18
C ASP A 193 15.85 -0.07 -25.47
N MET A 194 15.43 0.90 -24.67
CA MET A 194 14.24 1.72 -24.94
C MET A 194 14.37 2.48 -26.29
N GLU A 195 15.55 3.00 -26.61
CA GLU A 195 15.81 3.66 -27.88
C GLU A 195 15.65 2.69 -29.08
N LYS A 196 16.12 1.44 -28.96
CA LYS A 196 15.88 0.39 -29.99
C LYS A 196 14.40 0.08 -30.15
N VAL A 197 13.65 0.01 -29.05
CA VAL A 197 12.19 -0.18 -29.08
C VAL A 197 11.50 0.97 -29.83
N GLN A 198 11.91 2.22 -29.56
CA GLN A 198 11.40 3.39 -30.27
C GLN A 198 11.75 3.36 -31.76
N GLU A 199 12.96 2.97 -32.14
CA GLU A 199 13.39 2.79 -33.54
C GLU A 199 12.59 1.70 -34.26
N ALA A 200 12.20 0.63 -33.55
CA ALA A 200 11.33 -0.43 -34.06
C ALA A 200 9.87 0.00 -34.23
N GLY A 201 9.48 1.15 -33.67
CA GLY A 201 8.14 1.74 -33.79
C GLY A 201 7.16 1.33 -32.68
N TYR A 202 7.65 0.76 -31.61
CA TYR A 202 6.89 0.45 -30.40
C TYR A 202 7.00 1.56 -29.36
N ILE A 203 6.13 1.52 -28.35
CA ILE A 203 6.22 2.39 -27.16
C ILE A 203 7.33 1.84 -26.25
N PRO A 204 8.39 2.63 -25.95
CA PRO A 204 9.48 2.12 -25.13
C PRO A 204 9.05 1.77 -23.72
N ILE A 205 8.40 2.73 -23.03
CA ILE A 205 7.95 2.57 -21.66
C ILE A 205 6.58 3.25 -21.46
N THR A 206 5.75 2.65 -20.63
CA THR A 206 4.49 3.28 -20.19
C THR A 206 4.59 3.68 -18.73
N VAL A 207 3.98 4.83 -18.40
CA VAL A 207 3.90 5.40 -17.05
C VAL A 207 2.51 5.98 -16.88
N GLY A 208 1.87 5.75 -15.73
CA GLY A 208 0.54 6.25 -15.42
C GLY A 208 0.53 7.56 -14.66
N MET A 209 -0.45 7.71 -13.76
CA MET A 209 -0.65 8.92 -12.95
C MET A 209 0.46 9.12 -11.89
N ALA A 210 0.39 10.21 -11.15
CA ALA A 210 1.45 10.72 -10.28
C ALA A 210 2.17 9.66 -9.43
N TRP A 211 1.42 8.78 -8.74
CA TRP A 211 2.05 7.79 -7.85
C TRP A 211 2.90 6.77 -8.62
N THR A 212 2.52 6.38 -9.86
CA THR A 212 3.35 5.47 -10.69
C THR A 212 4.58 6.20 -11.24
N GLN A 213 4.51 7.52 -11.41
CA GLN A 213 5.66 8.35 -11.78
C GLN A 213 6.65 8.46 -10.62
N LEU A 214 6.15 8.55 -9.39
CA LEU A 214 6.99 8.53 -8.19
C LEU A 214 7.61 7.15 -7.96
N GLU A 215 6.89 6.06 -8.21
CA GLU A 215 7.40 4.69 -8.16
C GLU A 215 8.53 4.46 -9.18
N LEU A 216 8.38 4.99 -10.41
CA LEU A 216 9.48 4.98 -11.37
C LEU A 216 10.68 5.80 -10.89
N LEU A 217 10.46 7.01 -10.34
CA LEU A 217 11.53 7.84 -9.80
C LEU A 217 12.26 7.15 -8.65
N GLU A 218 11.53 6.58 -7.67
CA GLU A 218 12.17 5.89 -6.55
C GLU A 218 13.01 4.70 -7.00
N SER A 219 12.52 3.94 -7.99
CA SER A 219 13.27 2.83 -8.57
C SER A 219 14.56 3.29 -9.27
N VAL A 220 14.52 4.43 -9.96
CA VAL A 220 15.71 5.06 -10.55
C VAL A 220 16.68 5.56 -9.46
N LEU A 221 16.18 6.18 -8.39
CA LEU A 221 16.99 6.62 -7.25
C LEU A 221 17.67 5.42 -6.57
N ILE A 222 16.96 4.32 -6.37
CA ILE A 222 17.53 3.09 -5.79
C ILE A 222 18.64 2.55 -6.70
N ALA A 223 18.38 2.50 -8.01
CA ALA A 223 19.32 1.96 -8.98
C ALA A 223 20.62 2.76 -9.11
N ASP A 224 20.52 4.08 -9.09
CA ASP A 224 21.67 4.98 -9.30
C ASP A 224 22.45 5.26 -8.00
N LEU A 225 21.73 5.46 -6.88
CA LEU A 225 22.34 5.80 -5.59
C LEU A 225 22.77 4.56 -4.79
N GLY A 226 22.13 3.43 -4.99
CA GLY A 226 22.19 2.25 -4.14
C GLY A 226 21.43 2.40 -2.82
N PRO A 227 21.21 1.30 -2.08
CA PRO A 227 20.30 1.25 -0.94
C PRO A 227 20.72 2.15 0.23
N GLU A 228 22.02 2.32 0.49
CA GLU A 228 22.52 3.14 1.59
C GLU A 228 22.19 4.63 1.38
N LYS A 229 22.52 5.16 0.18
CA LYS A 229 22.26 6.58 -0.12
C LYS A 229 20.76 6.83 -0.33
N TYR A 230 20.02 5.89 -0.91
CA TYR A 230 18.58 6.00 -1.04
C TYR A 230 17.91 6.12 0.34
N ASN A 231 18.20 5.23 1.29
CA ASN A 231 17.71 5.36 2.66
C ASN A 231 18.14 6.68 3.30
N GLY A 232 19.38 7.12 3.01
CA GLY A 232 19.91 8.39 3.49
C GLY A 232 19.13 9.62 3.07
N LEU A 233 18.34 9.55 2.00
CA LEU A 233 17.44 10.62 1.57
C LEU A 233 16.31 10.88 2.60
N PHE A 234 15.92 9.85 3.34
CA PHE A 234 14.80 9.89 4.31
C PHE A 234 15.27 9.98 5.76
N ASP A 235 16.51 9.57 6.07
CA ASP A 235 17.14 9.74 7.38
C ASP A 235 18.05 10.97 7.45
N CYS A 236 18.07 11.80 6.40
CA CYS A 236 18.81 13.07 6.30
C CYS A 236 20.33 12.94 6.28
N THR A 237 20.86 11.78 5.88
CA THR A 237 22.30 11.56 5.69
C THR A 237 22.75 11.74 4.24
N THR A 238 21.82 11.68 3.28
CA THR A 238 22.05 11.99 1.86
C THR A 238 21.36 13.32 1.50
N ASP A 239 22.10 14.18 0.79
CA ASP A 239 21.65 15.50 0.38
C ASP A 239 20.80 15.40 -0.90
N TRP A 240 19.52 15.78 -0.83
CA TRP A 240 18.63 15.86 -1.99
C TRP A 240 19.11 16.84 -3.09
N GLU A 241 19.89 17.88 -2.73
CA GLU A 241 20.46 18.83 -3.68
C GLU A 241 21.86 18.40 -4.17
N GLY A 242 22.32 17.19 -3.81
CA GLY A 242 23.63 16.63 -4.19
C GLY A 242 23.74 16.27 -5.67
N GLU A 243 24.99 16.23 -6.19
CA GLU A 243 25.28 15.87 -7.59
C GLU A 243 24.83 14.44 -7.93
N ASP A 244 24.90 13.50 -6.98
CA ASP A 244 24.45 12.12 -7.19
C ASP A 244 22.93 12.07 -7.47
N VAL A 245 22.12 12.82 -6.71
CA VAL A 245 20.67 12.93 -6.94
C VAL A 245 20.38 13.63 -8.27
N THR A 246 21.14 14.67 -8.62
CA THR A 246 21.03 15.33 -9.94
C THR A 246 21.21 14.31 -11.07
N HIS A 247 22.22 13.43 -10.97
CA HIS A 247 22.48 12.40 -11.97
C HIS A 247 21.30 11.41 -12.09
N ALA A 248 20.77 10.92 -10.98
CA ALA A 248 19.59 10.05 -10.99
C ALA A 248 18.35 10.74 -11.63
N LEU A 249 18.14 12.03 -11.35
CA LEU A 249 17.07 12.82 -11.95
C LEU A 249 17.26 13.06 -13.45
N ASP A 250 18.50 13.17 -13.94
CA ASP A 250 18.78 13.25 -15.38
C ASP A 250 18.45 11.93 -16.08
N GLN A 251 18.73 10.77 -15.45
CA GLN A 251 18.32 9.46 -15.96
C GLN A 251 16.79 9.34 -15.99
N TYR A 252 16.11 9.69 -14.88
CA TYR A 252 14.65 9.73 -14.82
C TYR A 252 14.04 10.61 -15.92
N ALA A 253 14.62 11.80 -16.14
CA ALA A 253 14.16 12.72 -17.19
C ALA A 253 14.25 12.07 -18.58
N THR A 254 15.35 11.38 -18.88
CA THR A 254 15.54 10.67 -20.14
C THR A 254 14.49 9.56 -20.33
N ILE A 255 14.19 8.80 -19.27
CA ILE A 255 13.16 7.75 -19.31
C ILE A 255 11.77 8.35 -19.54
N ILE A 256 11.44 9.46 -18.87
CA ILE A 256 10.14 10.15 -19.05
C ILE A 256 10.00 10.73 -20.47
N GLU A 257 11.08 11.17 -21.12
CA GLU A 257 11.06 11.62 -22.51
C GLU A 257 10.73 10.48 -23.49
N LEU A 258 11.05 9.24 -23.14
CA LEU A 258 10.74 8.02 -23.93
C LEU A 258 9.34 7.46 -23.63
N ALA A 259 8.67 7.96 -22.57
CA ALA A 259 7.38 7.44 -22.15
C ALA A 259 6.20 7.94 -22.99
N ASP A 260 5.13 7.13 -23.06
CA ASP A 260 3.86 7.58 -23.66
C ASP A 260 3.14 8.56 -22.73
N THR A 261 3.27 9.85 -23.02
CA THR A 261 2.66 10.93 -22.25
C THR A 261 1.13 10.94 -22.25
N SER A 262 0.47 10.20 -23.17
CA SER A 262 -1.00 10.09 -23.21
C SER A 262 -1.57 9.29 -22.02
N LEU A 263 -0.72 8.52 -21.33
CA LEU A 263 -1.07 7.67 -20.21
C LEU A 263 -0.86 8.33 -18.84
N LEU A 264 -0.18 9.48 -18.74
CA LEU A 264 0.17 10.16 -17.48
C LEU A 264 -1.01 10.56 -16.57
N SER A 265 -2.24 10.42 -17.03
CA SER A 265 -3.46 10.64 -16.24
C SER A 265 -4.26 9.37 -15.98
N LYS A 266 -3.74 8.22 -16.41
CA LYS A 266 -4.38 6.91 -16.25
C LYS A 266 -3.89 6.23 -14.97
N ASP A 267 -4.76 5.44 -14.35
CA ASP A 267 -4.34 4.57 -13.27
C ASP A 267 -3.45 3.44 -13.79
N TRP A 268 -2.85 2.67 -12.91
CA TRP A 268 -1.80 1.71 -13.23
C TRP A 268 -2.24 0.61 -14.22
N GLU A 269 -3.41 -0.04 -14.05
CA GLU A 269 -3.87 -1.10 -14.98
C GLU A 269 -4.06 -0.57 -16.41
N PRO A 270 -4.77 0.55 -16.66
CA PRO A 270 -4.82 1.15 -17.99
C PRO A 270 -3.48 1.61 -18.55
N ALA A 271 -2.54 2.03 -17.69
CA ALA A 271 -1.19 2.41 -18.13
C ALA A 271 -0.34 1.17 -18.50
N MET A 272 -0.59 0.04 -17.87
CA MET A 272 0.09 -1.23 -18.15
C MET A 272 -0.50 -1.99 -19.33
N SER A 273 -1.76 -1.76 -19.68
CA SER A 273 -2.45 -2.46 -20.75
C SER A 273 -1.65 -2.56 -22.07
N PRO A 274 -0.93 -1.52 -22.55
CA PRO A 274 -0.12 -1.63 -23.79
C PRO A 274 1.01 -2.67 -23.70
N ILE A 275 1.58 -2.94 -22.51
CA ILE A 275 2.57 -4.01 -22.34
C ILE A 275 1.91 -5.37 -22.57
N ILE A 276 0.77 -5.60 -21.92
CA ILE A 276 0.01 -6.85 -22.02
C ILE A 276 -0.47 -7.10 -23.45
N GLU A 277 -0.82 -6.03 -24.17
CA GLU A 277 -1.31 -6.06 -25.56
C GLU A 277 -0.19 -6.15 -26.62
N GLY A 278 1.08 -6.16 -26.25
CA GLY A 278 2.21 -6.20 -27.21
C GLY A 278 2.40 -4.90 -28.00
N LYS A 279 2.09 -3.74 -27.43
CA LYS A 279 2.25 -2.41 -28.03
C LYS A 279 3.38 -1.60 -27.42
N ALA A 280 3.81 -1.96 -26.20
CA ALA A 280 4.86 -1.33 -25.46
C ALA A 280 5.82 -2.37 -24.88
N ALA A 281 7.08 -1.98 -24.67
CA ALA A 281 8.11 -2.86 -24.17
C ALA A 281 8.14 -2.95 -22.66
N TYR A 282 8.15 -1.82 -21.95
CA TYR A 282 8.45 -1.76 -20.52
C TYR A 282 7.42 -0.97 -19.71
N ASN A 283 7.23 -1.38 -18.47
CA ASN A 283 6.54 -0.63 -17.42
C ASN A 283 7.23 -0.92 -16.09
N VAL A 284 7.38 0.08 -15.22
CA VAL A 284 7.77 -0.13 -13.81
C VAL A 284 6.50 -0.12 -12.97
N MET A 285 6.31 -1.18 -12.20
CA MET A 285 5.12 -1.38 -11.36
C MET A 285 5.42 -2.42 -10.30
N GLY A 286 4.80 -2.29 -9.15
CA GLY A 286 4.89 -3.31 -8.12
C GLY A 286 4.34 -4.66 -8.57
N ASP A 287 4.64 -5.68 -7.80
CA ASP A 287 4.39 -7.08 -8.15
C ASP A 287 2.91 -7.47 -8.25
N TRP A 288 1.96 -6.61 -7.79
CA TRP A 288 0.53 -6.75 -8.09
C TRP A 288 0.23 -6.78 -9.60
N ALA A 289 1.16 -6.32 -10.42
CA ALA A 289 1.03 -6.34 -11.88
C ALA A 289 0.90 -7.77 -12.44
N VAL A 290 1.45 -8.79 -11.78
CA VAL A 290 1.33 -10.19 -12.22
C VAL A 290 -0.14 -10.59 -12.36
N ALA A 291 -1.01 -10.12 -11.46
CA ALA A 291 -2.44 -10.43 -11.51
C ALA A 291 -3.16 -9.85 -12.75
N ALA A 292 -2.64 -8.75 -13.34
CA ALA A 292 -3.16 -8.21 -14.59
C ALA A 292 -2.73 -9.07 -15.80
N PHE A 293 -1.50 -9.56 -15.81
CA PHE A 293 -1.02 -10.52 -16.81
C PHE A 293 -1.80 -11.84 -16.74
N ASP A 294 -1.98 -12.41 -15.54
CA ASP A 294 -2.76 -13.63 -15.33
C ASP A 294 -4.22 -13.47 -15.77
N SER A 295 -4.82 -12.29 -15.51
CA SER A 295 -6.18 -11.97 -15.96
C SER A 295 -6.32 -11.89 -17.49
N ALA A 296 -5.21 -11.71 -18.20
CA ALA A 296 -5.11 -11.69 -19.66
C ALA A 296 -4.58 -13.00 -20.24
N ASP A 297 -4.52 -14.09 -19.44
CA ASP A 297 -3.99 -15.40 -19.84
C ASP A 297 -2.54 -15.33 -20.37
N LYS A 298 -1.69 -14.46 -19.78
CA LYS A 298 -0.27 -14.30 -20.11
C LYS A 298 0.61 -15.11 -19.19
N THR A 299 1.63 -15.74 -19.74
CA THR A 299 2.54 -16.66 -19.03
C THR A 299 3.89 -15.98 -18.75
N TYR A 300 4.30 -15.98 -17.48
CA TYR A 300 5.62 -15.52 -17.05
C TYR A 300 6.75 -16.33 -17.70
N LYS A 301 7.81 -15.64 -18.12
CA LYS A 301 8.95 -16.18 -18.90
C LYS A 301 8.63 -16.68 -20.31
N GLU A 302 7.36 -16.54 -20.76
CA GLU A 302 6.96 -16.83 -22.14
C GLU A 302 6.47 -15.56 -22.84
N ASP A 303 5.35 -14.96 -22.36
CA ASP A 303 4.76 -13.74 -22.93
C ASP A 303 5.39 -12.45 -22.35
N TYR A 304 5.89 -12.54 -21.14
CA TYR A 304 6.51 -11.42 -20.43
C TYR A 304 7.60 -11.89 -19.47
N ILE A 305 8.53 -10.99 -19.17
CA ILE A 305 9.53 -11.16 -18.12
C ILE A 305 9.40 -10.05 -17.08
N ALA A 306 9.90 -10.32 -15.87
CA ALA A 306 9.98 -9.35 -14.79
C ALA A 306 11.37 -9.41 -14.16
N PHE A 307 11.95 -8.25 -13.88
CA PHE A 307 13.28 -8.12 -13.30
C PHE A 307 13.40 -6.81 -12.51
N PRO A 308 14.34 -6.70 -11.56
CA PRO A 308 14.58 -5.44 -10.86
C PRO A 308 14.97 -4.33 -11.85
N VAL A 309 14.59 -3.07 -11.56
CA VAL A 309 15.07 -1.93 -12.36
C VAL A 309 16.60 -2.00 -12.46
N PRO A 310 17.17 -1.95 -13.69
CA PRO A 310 18.60 -2.12 -13.92
C PRO A 310 19.47 -1.23 -13.06
N GLY A 311 20.41 -1.82 -12.32
CA GLY A 311 21.20 -1.16 -11.29
C GLY A 311 20.72 -1.39 -9.86
N SER A 312 19.51 -1.94 -9.67
CA SER A 312 18.93 -2.27 -8.36
C SER A 312 18.93 -3.76 -8.03
N ASP A 313 19.75 -4.56 -8.72
CA ASP A 313 19.86 -5.99 -8.42
C ASP A 313 20.32 -6.22 -6.96
N GLY A 314 19.67 -7.18 -6.26
CA GLY A 314 19.90 -7.43 -4.84
C GLY A 314 19.30 -6.38 -3.90
N VAL A 315 18.40 -5.52 -4.39
CA VAL A 315 17.64 -4.57 -3.59
C VAL A 315 16.14 -4.82 -3.77
N PHE A 316 15.44 -4.96 -2.65
CA PHE A 316 13.98 -5.13 -2.59
C PHE A 316 13.36 -3.81 -2.11
N ASP A 317 12.64 -3.12 -2.98
CA ASP A 317 11.87 -1.93 -2.63
C ASP A 317 10.54 -2.36 -2.01
N PHE A 318 10.44 -2.16 -0.70
CA PHE A 318 9.40 -2.73 0.15
C PHE A 318 8.22 -1.79 0.34
N LEU A 319 7.05 -2.36 0.20
CA LEU A 319 5.83 -1.88 0.83
C LEU A 319 4.99 -3.07 1.32
N ALA A 320 4.05 -2.81 2.20
CA ALA A 320 3.06 -3.80 2.64
C ALA A 320 1.72 -3.11 2.85
N ASP A 321 0.66 -3.72 2.34
CA ASP A 321 -0.69 -3.32 2.70
C ASP A 321 -1.02 -3.85 4.09
N SER A 322 -1.51 -3.00 4.95
CA SER A 322 -1.89 -3.35 6.30
C SER A 322 -3.25 -2.77 6.68
N PHE A 323 -3.87 -3.32 7.70
CA PHE A 323 -5.11 -2.82 8.25
C PHE A 323 -4.93 -2.40 9.71
N THR A 324 -5.63 -1.35 10.09
CA THR A 324 -5.55 -0.74 11.43
C THR A 324 -6.84 -0.97 12.21
N LEU A 325 -6.80 -0.74 13.52
CA LEU A 325 -7.97 -0.64 14.38
C LEU A 325 -8.18 0.82 14.78
N PRO A 326 -9.17 1.53 14.22
CA PRO A 326 -9.42 2.93 14.57
C PRO A 326 -9.91 3.11 16.01
N VAL A 327 -9.46 4.19 16.67
CA VAL A 327 -10.03 4.62 17.95
C VAL A 327 -11.49 5.02 17.77
N GLY A 328 -12.38 4.36 18.52
CA GLY A 328 -13.83 4.62 18.43
C GLY A 328 -14.56 3.82 17.34
N ALA A 329 -13.92 2.78 16.76
CA ALA A 329 -14.60 1.82 15.90
C ALA A 329 -15.87 1.25 16.58
N ALA A 330 -16.95 1.12 15.83
CA ALA A 330 -18.24 0.68 16.37
C ALA A 330 -18.29 -0.83 16.61
N ASN A 331 -17.61 -1.61 15.78
CA ASN A 331 -17.65 -3.07 15.75
C ASN A 331 -16.26 -3.68 16.00
N VAL A 332 -15.66 -3.37 17.16
CA VAL A 332 -14.28 -3.75 17.50
C VAL A 332 -14.04 -5.27 17.39
N ASP A 333 -15.01 -6.10 17.82
CA ASP A 333 -14.85 -7.55 17.79
C ASP A 333 -14.77 -8.08 16.34
N CYS A 334 -15.64 -7.59 15.44
CA CYS A 334 -15.58 -7.95 14.03
C CYS A 334 -14.38 -7.32 13.31
N ALA A 335 -13.90 -6.14 13.74
CA ALA A 335 -12.65 -5.57 13.23
C ALA A 335 -11.44 -6.43 13.61
N LYS A 336 -11.37 -6.93 14.85
CA LYS A 336 -10.31 -7.87 15.27
C LYS A 336 -10.39 -9.19 14.54
N ALA A 337 -11.59 -9.73 14.32
CA ALA A 337 -11.81 -10.93 13.50
C ALA A 337 -11.30 -10.73 12.06
N TRP A 338 -11.51 -9.55 11.47
CA TRP A 338 -10.91 -9.19 10.18
C TRP A 338 -9.38 -9.19 10.23
N LEU A 339 -8.79 -8.59 11.28
CA LEU A 339 -7.33 -8.57 11.46
C LEU A 339 -6.76 -9.99 11.69
N GLU A 340 -7.50 -10.89 12.34
CA GLU A 340 -7.17 -12.31 12.47
C GLU A 340 -7.13 -13.00 11.11
N THR A 341 -8.20 -12.88 10.31
CA THR A 341 -8.28 -13.51 8.99
C THR A 341 -7.17 -13.03 8.05
N ILE A 342 -6.92 -11.72 7.95
CA ILE A 342 -5.89 -11.18 7.05
C ILE A 342 -4.47 -11.58 7.44
N SER A 343 -4.23 -11.89 8.70
CA SER A 343 -2.94 -12.38 9.21
C SER A 343 -2.85 -13.90 9.29
N GLY A 344 -3.97 -14.60 9.18
CA GLY A 344 -4.07 -16.06 9.18
C GLY A 344 -3.48 -16.70 7.92
N LYS A 345 -3.06 -17.97 7.98
CA LYS A 345 -2.48 -18.66 6.82
C LYS A 345 -3.47 -18.75 5.65
N ASP A 346 -4.71 -19.14 5.94
CA ASP A 346 -5.73 -19.30 4.90
C ASP A 346 -6.03 -17.95 4.21
N GLY A 347 -6.14 -16.86 4.98
CA GLY A 347 -6.31 -15.52 4.44
C GLY A 347 -5.12 -15.04 3.61
N GLN A 348 -3.89 -15.26 4.10
CA GLN A 348 -2.65 -14.89 3.40
C GLN A 348 -2.50 -15.65 2.08
N VAL A 349 -2.76 -16.97 2.04
CA VAL A 349 -2.68 -17.76 0.82
C VAL A 349 -3.79 -17.36 -0.16
N ALA A 350 -5.05 -17.33 0.28
CA ALA A 350 -6.18 -17.02 -0.58
C ALA A 350 -6.07 -15.62 -1.24
N PHE A 351 -5.58 -14.63 -0.49
CA PHE A 351 -5.41 -13.29 -1.00
C PHE A 351 -4.21 -13.16 -1.93
N ASN A 352 -3.02 -13.55 -1.45
CA ASN A 352 -1.78 -13.22 -2.12
C ASN A 352 -1.57 -14.00 -3.43
N THR A 353 -2.07 -15.24 -3.54
CA THR A 353 -2.03 -16.02 -4.78
C THR A 353 -2.79 -15.35 -5.92
N ILE A 354 -3.84 -14.56 -5.61
CA ILE A 354 -4.67 -13.85 -6.61
C ILE A 354 -4.18 -12.42 -6.81
N LYS A 355 -3.75 -11.74 -5.72
CA LYS A 355 -3.30 -10.34 -5.75
C LYS A 355 -1.94 -10.18 -6.44
N GLY A 356 -1.13 -11.24 -6.48
CA GLY A 356 0.22 -11.22 -7.05
C GLY A 356 1.32 -10.82 -6.07
N SER A 357 0.96 -10.47 -4.83
CA SER A 357 1.87 -10.18 -3.72
C SER A 357 2.46 -11.44 -3.08
N ILE A 358 3.42 -11.26 -2.19
CA ILE A 358 3.90 -12.32 -1.33
C ILE A 358 3.27 -12.24 0.07
N PRO A 359 3.11 -13.35 0.79
CA PRO A 359 2.55 -13.34 2.14
C PRO A 359 3.46 -12.61 3.12
N ALA A 360 2.87 -11.93 4.11
CA ALA A 360 3.61 -11.37 5.23
C ALA A 360 4.16 -12.47 6.16
N ARG A 361 3.60 -13.68 6.09
CA ARG A 361 4.02 -14.85 6.89
C ARG A 361 5.21 -15.58 6.28
N SER A 362 6.19 -15.94 7.11
CA SER A 362 7.36 -16.75 6.73
C SER A 362 7.25 -18.22 7.18
N ASP A 363 6.12 -18.60 7.81
CA ASP A 363 5.91 -19.94 8.38
C ASP A 363 4.95 -20.81 7.54
N LEU A 364 4.78 -20.48 6.24
CA LEU A 364 4.03 -21.30 5.31
C LEU A 364 4.78 -22.62 5.03
N SER A 365 4.02 -23.71 4.84
CA SER A 365 4.56 -24.99 4.43
C SER A 365 4.97 -25.00 2.95
N GLU A 366 5.78 -25.99 2.54
CA GLU A 366 6.14 -26.18 1.13
C GLU A 366 4.90 -26.41 0.24
N GLU A 367 3.83 -27.00 0.77
CA GLU A 367 2.58 -27.23 0.06
C GLU A 367 1.83 -25.91 -0.15
N GLU A 368 1.77 -25.03 0.86
CA GLU A 368 1.16 -23.70 0.77
C GLU A 368 1.98 -22.80 -0.16
N ILE A 369 3.31 -22.83 -0.11
CA ILE A 369 4.19 -22.06 -1.02
C ILE A 369 4.02 -22.51 -2.47
N ALA A 370 3.78 -23.80 -2.73
CA ALA A 370 3.57 -24.30 -4.08
C ALA A 370 2.26 -23.83 -4.74
N GLU A 371 1.35 -23.21 -4.00
CA GLU A 371 0.14 -22.57 -4.55
C GLU A 371 0.42 -21.23 -5.23
N PHE A 372 1.56 -20.59 -4.92
CA PHE A 372 1.97 -19.30 -5.50
C PHE A 372 2.61 -19.50 -6.88
N GLY A 373 2.41 -18.53 -7.76
CA GLY A 373 3.02 -18.50 -9.08
C GLY A 373 4.56 -18.41 -9.02
N GLU A 374 5.23 -18.79 -10.12
CA GLU A 374 6.70 -18.78 -10.20
C GLU A 374 7.31 -17.42 -9.87
N TYR A 375 6.73 -16.32 -10.40
CA TYR A 375 7.19 -14.95 -10.08
C TYR A 375 7.10 -14.67 -8.56
N GLN A 376 6.01 -15.07 -7.93
CA GLN A 376 5.83 -14.82 -6.49
C GLN A 376 6.82 -15.60 -5.63
N GLN A 377 7.14 -16.84 -6.03
CA GLN A 377 8.18 -17.64 -5.36
C GLN A 377 9.57 -16.99 -5.53
N ASP A 378 9.90 -16.48 -6.73
CA ASP A 378 11.12 -15.69 -6.97
C ASP A 378 11.14 -14.41 -6.09
N ALA A 379 10.00 -13.75 -5.89
CA ALA A 379 9.88 -12.57 -5.03
C ALA A 379 10.01 -12.89 -3.54
N MET A 380 9.51 -14.05 -3.07
CA MET A 380 9.74 -14.54 -1.69
C MET A 380 11.22 -14.77 -1.42
N ASP A 381 11.92 -15.39 -2.38
CA ASP A 381 13.36 -15.62 -2.28
C ASP A 381 14.14 -14.29 -2.25
N SER A 382 13.75 -13.32 -3.06
CA SER A 382 14.33 -11.96 -3.06
C SER A 382 14.09 -11.26 -1.72
N PHE A 383 12.87 -11.29 -1.18
CA PHE A 383 12.58 -10.67 0.13
C PHE A 383 13.43 -11.27 1.26
N ALA A 384 13.70 -12.56 1.19
CA ALA A 384 14.51 -13.25 2.20
C ALA A 384 16.02 -12.96 2.10
N ASN A 385 16.53 -12.55 0.93
CA ASN A 385 17.97 -12.49 0.66
C ASN A 385 18.48 -11.09 0.26
N ASP A 386 17.63 -10.22 -0.30
CA ASP A 386 18.01 -8.90 -0.79
C ASP A 386 18.09 -7.85 0.34
N THR A 387 18.75 -6.74 0.05
CA THR A 387 18.72 -5.56 0.91
C THR A 387 17.38 -4.86 0.80
N ILE A 388 16.63 -4.75 1.91
CA ILE A 388 15.30 -4.14 1.91
C ILE A 388 15.42 -2.63 2.12
N VAL A 389 14.86 -1.85 1.19
CA VAL A 389 14.61 -0.42 1.33
C VAL A 389 13.10 -0.16 1.40
N SER A 390 12.68 1.02 1.85
CA SER A 390 11.25 1.35 2.00
C SER A 390 10.78 2.27 0.88
N SER A 391 9.65 1.93 0.25
CA SER A 391 9.06 2.73 -0.83
C SER A 391 8.54 4.07 -0.33
N ILE A 392 8.90 5.17 -1.05
CA ILE A 392 8.34 6.50 -0.84
C ILE A 392 6.99 6.66 -1.54
N ALA A 393 6.82 6.07 -2.71
CA ALA A 393 5.57 6.14 -3.46
C ALA A 393 4.39 5.53 -2.69
N HIS A 394 4.70 4.56 -1.81
CA HIS A 394 3.70 3.80 -1.03
C HIS A 394 3.81 4.08 0.48
N GLY A 395 4.38 5.21 0.89
CA GLY A 395 4.34 5.69 2.27
C GLY A 395 5.13 4.85 3.29
N ALA A 396 5.94 3.88 2.85
CA ALA A 396 6.77 3.11 3.76
C ALA A 396 7.98 3.93 4.26
N ALA A 397 8.55 4.81 3.41
CA ALA A 397 9.75 5.60 3.70
C ALA A 397 9.46 6.94 4.40
N ALA A 398 8.31 7.56 4.15
CA ALA A 398 8.00 8.90 4.67
C ALA A 398 6.49 9.08 4.97
N PRO A 399 6.13 10.08 5.81
CA PRO A 399 4.74 10.44 6.07
C PRO A 399 3.98 10.84 4.80
N ALA A 400 2.66 10.67 4.81
CA ALA A 400 1.80 10.89 3.65
C ALA A 400 1.97 12.30 3.04
N ALA A 401 2.12 13.35 3.84
CA ALA A 401 2.31 14.71 3.35
C ALA A 401 3.59 14.88 2.51
N VAL A 402 4.64 14.11 2.78
CA VAL A 402 5.90 14.13 2.01
C VAL A 402 5.68 13.40 0.67
N SER A 403 5.10 12.21 0.69
CA SER A 403 4.78 11.44 -0.51
C SER A 403 3.84 12.21 -1.44
N ASP A 404 2.81 12.88 -0.91
CA ASP A 404 1.89 13.72 -1.68
C ASP A 404 2.61 14.90 -2.35
N ALA A 405 3.51 15.58 -1.63
CA ALA A 405 4.28 16.68 -2.20
C ALA A 405 5.25 16.20 -3.30
N MET A 406 5.85 15.01 -3.14
CA MET A 406 6.70 14.40 -4.16
C MET A 406 5.89 13.93 -5.37
N ASN A 407 4.69 13.37 -5.17
CA ASN A 407 3.74 13.06 -6.24
C ASN A 407 3.39 14.29 -7.08
N ASP A 408 3.12 15.42 -6.44
CA ASP A 408 2.85 16.69 -7.14
C ASP A 408 4.06 17.17 -7.97
N ALA A 409 5.29 17.01 -7.42
CA ALA A 409 6.51 17.43 -8.08
C ALA A 409 6.79 16.58 -9.34
N VAL A 410 6.70 15.25 -9.25
CA VAL A 410 6.92 14.35 -10.41
C VAL A 410 5.83 14.53 -11.47
N ALA A 411 4.56 14.69 -11.07
CA ALA A 411 3.47 14.93 -12.00
C ALA A 411 3.64 16.24 -12.77
N LYS A 412 4.07 17.29 -12.09
CA LYS A 412 4.38 18.59 -12.72
C LYS A 412 5.54 18.45 -13.71
N PHE A 413 6.61 17.73 -13.33
CA PHE A 413 7.76 17.49 -14.19
C PHE A 413 7.37 16.70 -15.45
N ALA A 414 6.71 15.55 -15.31
CA ALA A 414 6.31 14.70 -16.42
C ALA A 414 5.37 15.41 -17.43
N GLN A 415 4.63 16.42 -16.97
CA GLN A 415 3.79 17.29 -17.83
C GLN A 415 4.56 18.46 -18.45
N GLY A 416 5.89 18.56 -18.26
CA GLY A 416 6.71 19.65 -18.76
C GLY A 416 6.57 20.96 -17.99
N GLY A 417 6.06 20.92 -16.77
CA GLY A 417 5.86 22.09 -15.92
C GLY A 417 7.09 22.52 -15.11
N SER A 418 8.16 21.73 -15.09
CA SER A 418 9.45 22.07 -14.50
C SER A 418 10.59 21.34 -15.25
N ASP A 419 11.83 21.82 -15.06
CA ASP A 419 13.04 21.13 -15.46
C ASP A 419 13.63 20.28 -14.32
N VAL A 420 14.72 19.56 -14.56
CA VAL A 420 15.37 18.70 -13.55
C VAL A 420 15.76 19.47 -12.29
N ALA A 421 16.31 20.69 -12.44
CA ALA A 421 16.65 21.51 -11.27
C ALA A 421 15.42 21.95 -10.46
N GLY A 422 14.33 22.24 -11.15
CA GLY A 422 13.03 22.54 -10.51
C GLY A 422 12.44 21.32 -9.81
N LEU A 423 12.51 20.14 -10.41
CA LEU A 423 12.09 18.89 -9.79
C LEU A 423 12.92 18.61 -8.52
N GLN A 424 14.27 18.67 -8.62
CA GLN A 424 15.15 18.46 -7.48
C GLN A 424 14.85 19.39 -6.31
N ALA A 425 14.64 20.68 -6.58
CA ALA A 425 14.32 21.66 -5.54
C ALA A 425 12.95 21.39 -4.86
N GLU A 426 11.95 20.90 -5.61
CA GLU A 426 10.64 20.54 -5.05
C GLU A 426 10.72 19.26 -4.20
N LEU A 427 11.49 18.25 -4.63
CA LEU A 427 11.73 17.03 -3.86
C LEU A 427 12.50 17.32 -2.56
N ALA A 428 13.59 18.11 -2.63
CA ALA A 428 14.34 18.56 -1.46
C ALA A 428 13.45 19.30 -0.45
N LYS A 429 12.60 20.20 -0.95
CA LYS A 429 11.65 20.93 -0.11
C LYS A 429 10.62 20.03 0.55
N ALA A 430 10.11 19.00 -0.16
CA ALA A 430 9.18 18.03 0.42
C ALA A 430 9.84 17.26 1.58
N ALA A 431 11.09 16.84 1.38
CA ALA A 431 11.87 16.11 2.38
C ALA A 431 12.31 16.96 3.59
N ASP A 432 12.40 18.28 3.46
CA ASP A 432 12.81 19.22 4.53
C ASP A 432 12.04 19.07 5.84
N SER A 433 10.79 18.61 5.79
CA SER A 433 9.95 18.42 6.98
C SER A 433 10.40 17.26 7.85
N MET A 434 11.09 16.27 7.28
CA MET A 434 11.62 15.10 8.00
C MET A 434 12.95 15.39 8.69
N CYS A 435 13.68 16.40 8.20
CA CYS A 435 15.05 16.71 8.63
C CYS A 435 15.15 17.84 9.68
N LYS A 436 14.06 18.16 10.37
CA LYS A 436 14.01 19.28 11.34
C LYS A 436 14.03 18.85 12.79
#